data_1a3ae4cfd1df238a626ac0e25b62828c
#
_entry.id   1a3ae4cfd1df238a626ac0e25b62828c
#
_cell.length_a   1.000
_cell.length_b   1.000
_cell.length_c   1.000
_cell.angle_alpha   90.00
_cell.angle_beta   90.00
_cell.angle_gamma   90.00
#
_symmetry.space_group_name_H-M   'P 1'
#
loop_
_entity.id
_entity.type
_entity.pdbx_description
1 polymer ?
#
loop_
_entity_poly.entity_id
_entity_poly.type
_entity_poly.pdbx_seq_one_letter_code
_entity_poly.pdbx_strand_id
1 'polypeptide(L)' 'MSHKPAHLLLVDDDPGLLKLLGLRLTSEGYSVVTAESGAEGLRVLNREKVDLVISDLRMDEM' A
#
# COMPACT_ATOMS: atom_id res chain seq x y z
N MET A 1 -7.32 -2.31 -26.26
CA MET A 1 -6.19 -2.05 -25.43
C MET A 1 -6.52 -2.23 -23.96
N SER A 2 -5.80 -3.05 -23.29
CA SER A 2 -6.13 -3.27 -21.90
C SER A 2 -5.16 -2.52 -21.02
N HIS A 3 -5.70 -1.85 -20.03
CA HIS A 3 -4.93 -1.13 -19.06
C HIS A 3 -5.02 -1.86 -17.75
N LYS A 4 -3.89 -2.30 -17.26
CA LYS A 4 -3.88 -2.88 -15.95
C LYS A 4 -3.90 -1.76 -14.93
N PRO A 5 -4.70 -1.89 -13.90
CA PRO A 5 -4.66 -0.89 -12.84
C PRO A 5 -3.29 -0.88 -12.18
N ALA A 6 -2.87 0.28 -11.75
CA ALA A 6 -1.64 0.37 -11.00
C ALA A 6 -1.78 -0.44 -9.72
N HIS A 7 -0.70 -1.11 -9.33
CA HIS A 7 -0.68 -1.91 -8.12
C HIS A 7 0.04 -1.12 -7.03
N LEU A 8 -0.68 -0.78 -5.98
CA LEU A 8 -0.19 0.10 -4.94
C LEU A 8 0.04 -0.67 -3.66
N LEU A 9 1.13 -0.35 -2.98
CA LEU A 9 1.39 -0.91 -1.66
C LEU A 9 1.23 0.22 -0.64
N LEU A 10 0.35 0.01 0.32
CA LEU A 10 0.15 0.95 1.42
C LEU A 10 0.82 0.41 2.67
N VAL A 11 1.68 1.19 3.27
CA VAL A 11 2.38 0.78 4.49
C VAL A 11 2.05 1.77 5.59
N ASP A 12 1.48 1.29 6.68
CA ASP A 12 1.13 2.11 7.83
C ASP A 12 0.91 1.18 9.00
N ASP A 13 1.22 1.62 10.20
CA ASP A 13 1.01 0.79 11.38
C ASP A 13 -0.41 0.90 11.93
N ASP A 14 -1.27 1.66 11.26
CA ASP A 14 -2.66 1.79 11.67
C ASP A 14 -3.54 0.97 10.72
N PRO A 15 -4.00 -0.22 11.15
CA PRO A 15 -4.78 -1.07 10.24
C PRO A 15 -6.12 -0.45 9.84
N GLY A 16 -6.70 0.38 10.69
CA GLY A 16 -7.94 1.06 10.34
C GLY A 16 -7.74 2.03 9.20
N LEU A 17 -6.64 2.76 9.24
CA LEU A 17 -6.32 3.70 8.18
C LEU A 17 -6.00 2.97 6.89
N LEU A 18 -5.26 1.86 6.98
CA LEU A 18 -4.96 1.06 5.80
C LEU A 18 -6.23 0.58 5.13
N LYS A 19 -7.18 0.11 5.93
CA LYS A 19 -8.43 -0.37 5.38
C LYS A 19 -9.20 0.74 4.68
N LEU A 20 -9.25 1.89 5.32
CA LEU A 20 -9.99 3.02 4.76
C LEU A 20 -9.36 3.49 3.45
N LEU A 21 -8.05 3.68 3.44
CA LEU A 21 -7.37 4.12 2.24
C LEU A 21 -7.43 3.06 1.15
N GLY A 22 -7.30 1.81 1.53
CA GLY A 22 -7.39 0.72 0.57
C GLY A 22 -8.74 0.68 -0.13
N LEU A 23 -9.80 0.84 0.64
CA LEU A 23 -11.14 0.87 0.06
C LEU A 23 -11.30 2.03 -0.90
N ARG A 24 -10.79 3.20 -0.50
CA ARG A 24 -10.91 4.38 -1.32
C ARG A 24 -10.18 4.21 -2.64
N LEU A 25 -8.94 3.77 -2.57
CA LEU A 25 -8.15 3.61 -3.77
C LEU A 25 -8.67 2.50 -4.66
N THR A 26 -9.16 1.42 -4.05
CA THR A 26 -9.75 0.34 -4.83
C THR A 26 -10.99 0.84 -5.57
N SER A 27 -11.78 1.68 -4.92
CA SER A 27 -12.97 2.21 -5.57
C SER A 27 -12.63 3.13 -6.73
N GLU A 28 -11.40 3.62 -6.78
CA GLU A 28 -10.96 4.45 -7.88
C GLU A 28 -10.26 3.67 -8.97
N GLY A 29 -10.26 2.35 -8.85
CA GLY A 29 -9.73 1.51 -9.91
C GLY A 29 -8.33 0.99 -9.70
N TYR A 30 -7.71 1.25 -8.56
CA TYR A 30 -6.37 0.75 -8.29
C TYR A 30 -6.41 -0.63 -7.66
N SER A 31 -5.33 -1.36 -7.85
CA SER A 31 -5.12 -2.61 -7.15
C SER A 31 -4.28 -2.30 -5.92
N VAL A 32 -4.72 -2.73 -4.75
CA VAL A 32 -4.09 -2.30 -3.50
C VAL A 32 -3.72 -3.50 -2.64
N VAL A 33 -2.51 -3.47 -2.09
CA VAL A 33 -2.08 -4.40 -1.08
C VAL A 33 -1.58 -3.58 0.10
N THR A 34 -1.78 -4.07 1.30
CA THR A 34 -1.42 -3.32 2.50
C THR A 34 -0.39 -4.07 3.33
N ALA A 35 0.37 -3.32 4.11
CA ALA A 35 1.34 -3.87 5.04
C ALA A 35 1.34 -3.00 6.28
N GLU A 36 1.51 -3.63 7.44
CA GLU A 36 1.43 -2.88 8.69
C GLU A 36 2.81 -2.51 9.24
N SER A 37 3.85 -2.85 8.53
CA SER A 37 5.20 -2.50 8.95
C SER A 37 6.09 -2.46 7.72
N GLY A 38 7.26 -1.85 7.89
CA GLY A 38 8.22 -1.82 6.81
C GLY A 38 8.71 -3.21 6.44
N ALA A 39 8.87 -4.08 7.44
CA ALA A 39 9.31 -5.45 7.17
C ALA A 39 8.28 -6.19 6.34
N GLU A 40 7.02 -6.03 6.68
CA GLU A 40 5.96 -6.66 5.90
C GLU A 40 5.90 -6.07 4.49
N GLY A 41 6.08 -4.76 4.38
CA GLY A 41 6.12 -4.12 3.08
C GLY A 41 7.22 -4.66 2.20
N LEU A 42 8.40 -4.90 2.76
CA LEU A 42 9.50 -5.47 2.01
C LEU A 42 9.17 -6.87 1.52
N ARG A 43 8.49 -7.65 2.32
CA ARG A 43 8.07 -8.98 1.89
C ARG A 43 7.13 -8.89 0.70
N VAL A 44 6.21 -7.93 0.74
CA VAL A 44 5.30 -7.75 -0.38
C VAL A 44 6.08 -7.37 -1.64
N LEU A 45 7.04 -6.47 -1.50
CA LEU A 45 7.84 -6.04 -2.66
C LEU A 45 8.65 -7.19 -3.25
N ASN A 46 9.04 -8.16 -2.43
CA ASN A 46 9.76 -9.32 -2.92
C ASN A 46 8.84 -10.34 -3.56
N ARG A 47 7.56 -10.28 -3.28
CA ARG A 47 6.61 -11.27 -3.74
C ARG A 47 5.78 -10.78 -4.92
N GLU A 48 5.50 -9.49 -4.95
CA GLU A 48 4.60 -8.92 -5.94
C GLU A 48 5.24 -7.74 -6.61
N LYS A 49 4.85 -7.50 -7.85
CA LYS A 49 5.30 -6.33 -8.55
C LYS A 49 4.42 -5.16 -8.19
N VAL A 50 4.99 -4.17 -7.56
CA VAL A 50 4.27 -3.00 -7.08
C VAL A 50 4.71 -1.79 -7.88
N ASP A 51 3.75 -0.99 -8.30
CA ASP A 51 4.06 0.20 -9.11
C ASP A 51 4.37 1.41 -8.27
N LEU A 52 3.77 1.50 -7.08
CA LEU A 52 3.97 2.64 -6.22
C LEU A 52 3.80 2.24 -4.77
N VAL A 53 4.67 2.73 -3.91
CA VAL A 53 4.58 2.50 -2.47
C VAL A 53 4.14 3.79 -1.81
N ILE A 54 3.10 3.71 -1.01
CA ILE A 54 2.63 4.84 -0.22
C ILE A 54 2.87 4.48 1.23
N SER A 55 3.76 5.20 1.87
CA SER A 55 4.14 4.92 3.23
C SER A 55 3.97 6.17 4.06
N ASP A 56 3.37 6.02 5.22
CA ASP A 56 3.26 7.13 6.15
C ASP A 56 4.54 7.19 6.96
N LEU A 57 5.38 8.09 6.57
CA LEU A 57 6.66 8.23 7.23
C LEU A 57 6.57 9.14 8.42
N ARG A 58 5.71 8.83 9.34
CA ARG A 58 5.68 9.61 10.55
C ARG A 58 6.93 9.32 11.34
N MET A 59 7.90 10.10 11.03
CA MET A 59 9.19 9.91 11.63
C MET A 59 9.22 10.63 12.91
N ASP A 60 8.41 10.30 13.74
CA ASP A 60 8.40 11.02 14.94
C ASP A 60 9.40 10.52 15.89
N GLU A 61 10.22 10.05 15.50
CA GLU A 61 11.14 9.74 16.33
C GLU A 61 11.86 10.70 16.68
N MET A 62 11.66 11.24 16.78
CA MET A 62 12.21 12.06 17.04
C MET A 62 12.20 12.25 17.76
#